data_fdc53c37431e8e4735bcdcba04df6836
#
_entry.id   fdc53c37431e8e4735bcdcba04df6836
#
_cell.length_a   1.000
_cell.length_b   1.000
_cell.length_c   1.000
_cell.angle_alpha   90.00
_cell.angle_beta   90.00
_cell.angle_gamma   90.00
#
_symmetry.space_group_name_H-M   'P 1'
#
loop_
_entity.id
_entity.type
_entity.pdbx_description
1 polymer ?
#
loop_
_entity_poly.entity_id
_entity_poly.type
_entity_poly.pdbx_seq_one_letter_code
_entity_poly.pdbx_strand_id
1 'polypeptide(L)'
;MRRFCSVLLCLSLILCMAGCMGNKPAESSNKAYVIGFSQVGSESDWRVANTKSMTSTFANDPEYEFLMENARQEQENQFTAVRRFILEGVDFIIIAPTVEDGWETILEEIKDAGIPVIIMDRSVAVEDDSLYLTNIGSDFLGQGNLAVKWLEGEIPADKEAKILHLQGTLGATAQIQRTKALEDAVAKHSNWEITSQLYGDFTEAKAYEVMTEYLKTNKDINVLYSENDNMTFGAMRALNEAGISYGNGGQVKIITFDATKEALQYCHDGKINLCVECNPMFGPQIKELIEKYRRGETIPKQVHVNESAYTTQSITQDFVDSREY
;
A
#
# COMPACT_ATOMS: atom_id res chain seq x y z
N MET A 1 20.76 4.17 92.88
CA MET A 1 19.98 3.16 92.13
C MET A 1 18.84 3.86 91.36
N ARG A 2 19.11 4.68 90.36
CA ARG A 2 18.08 5.42 89.58
C ARG A 2 18.59 5.87 88.20
N ARG A 3 19.33 5.02 87.51
CA ARG A 3 19.83 5.34 86.14
C ARG A 3 19.87 4.14 85.14
N PHE A 4 19.22 3.01 85.44
CA PHE A 4 19.27 1.79 84.63
C PHE A 4 17.92 1.40 83.95
N CYS A 5 16.82 2.13 84.20
CA CYS A 5 15.51 1.79 83.64
C CYS A 5 15.11 2.58 82.41
N SER A 6 15.95 3.56 81.94
CA SER A 6 15.56 4.42 80.76
C SER A 6 16.16 3.97 79.47
N VAL A 7 17.00 2.97 79.40
CA VAL A 7 17.63 2.49 78.10
C VAL A 7 16.93 1.28 77.51
N LEU A 8 16.12 0.54 78.31
CA LEU A 8 15.40 -0.63 77.79
C LEU A 8 14.04 -0.31 77.14
N LEU A 9 13.53 0.92 77.28
CA LEU A 9 12.23 1.32 76.66
C LEU A 9 12.36 1.95 75.25
N CYS A 10 13.58 2.33 74.86
CA CYS A 10 13.82 2.88 73.49
C CYS A 10 14.18 1.84 72.42
N LEU A 11 14.51 0.58 72.83
CA LEU A 11 14.86 -0.47 71.90
C LEU A 11 13.65 -1.30 71.38
N SER A 12 12.50 -1.20 72.07
CA SER A 12 11.28 -1.92 71.67
C SER A 12 10.36 -1.15 70.67
N LEU A 13 10.65 0.15 70.39
CA LEU A 13 9.87 0.95 69.42
C LEU A 13 10.47 1.01 68.02
N ILE A 14 11.66 0.44 67.81
CA ILE A 14 12.31 0.44 66.47
C ILE A 14 11.99 -0.84 65.67
N LEU A 15 11.38 -1.86 66.22
CA LEU A 15 11.08 -3.13 65.55
C LEU A 15 9.67 -3.24 64.95
N CYS A 16 8.82 -2.19 65.03
CA CYS A 16 7.46 -2.23 64.49
C CYS A 16 7.25 -1.35 63.25
N MET A 17 8.31 -0.79 62.61
CA MET A 17 8.17 -0.05 61.35
C MET A 17 8.80 -0.73 60.12
N ALA A 18 9.09 -2.03 60.22
CA ALA A 18 9.63 -2.80 59.09
C ALA A 18 8.57 -3.73 58.43
N GLY A 19 7.30 -3.38 58.48
CA GLY A 19 6.25 -4.27 58.02
C GLY A 19 5.11 -3.58 57.28
N CYS A 20 5.39 -2.74 56.32
CA CYS A 20 4.41 -2.31 55.30
C CYS A 20 5.14 -1.61 54.14
N MET A 21 6.18 -2.22 53.57
CA MET A 21 6.50 -2.01 52.17
C MET A 21 5.61 -2.98 51.37
N GLY A 22 4.32 -2.66 51.31
CA GLY A 22 3.46 -3.22 50.29
C GLY A 22 4.08 -2.89 48.95
N ASN A 23 4.50 -3.90 48.20
CA ASN A 23 4.65 -3.77 46.76
C ASN A 23 3.35 -3.15 46.26
N LYS A 24 3.36 -1.84 45.97
CA LYS A 24 2.39 -1.31 45.01
C LYS A 24 2.61 -2.14 43.76
N PRO A 25 1.55 -2.78 43.20
CA PRO A 25 1.64 -3.26 41.83
C PRO A 25 2.13 -2.06 41.02
N ALA A 26 3.16 -2.24 40.23
CA ALA A 26 3.47 -1.25 39.19
C ALA A 26 2.14 -0.98 38.49
N GLU A 27 1.62 0.23 38.63
CA GLU A 27 0.60 0.72 37.70
C GLU A 27 1.24 0.54 36.31
N SER A 28 0.82 -0.50 35.61
CA SER A 28 1.02 -0.53 34.17
C SER A 28 0.39 0.77 33.71
N SER A 29 1.20 1.75 33.34
CA SER A 29 0.70 2.92 32.64
C SER A 29 0.03 2.38 31.38
N ASN A 30 -1.30 2.35 31.39
CA ASN A 30 -2.14 1.95 30.27
C ASN A 30 -2.10 3.08 29.23
N LYS A 31 -0.87 3.53 28.87
CA LYS A 31 -0.67 4.50 27.83
C LYS A 31 -0.80 3.74 26.51
N ALA A 32 -1.76 4.15 25.70
CA ALA A 32 -1.91 3.61 24.35
C ALA A 32 -0.62 3.84 23.55
N TYR A 33 -0.29 2.89 22.69
CA TYR A 33 0.77 3.06 21.70
C TYR A 33 0.29 4.02 20.61
N VAL A 34 1.05 5.09 20.41
CA VAL A 34 0.72 6.13 19.42
C VAL A 34 1.36 5.76 18.08
N ILE A 35 0.53 5.60 17.05
CA ILE A 35 0.97 5.27 15.70
C ILE A 35 0.68 6.46 14.77
N GLY A 36 1.72 7.00 14.15
CA GLY A 36 1.61 7.99 13.09
C GLY A 36 1.57 7.32 11.72
N PHE A 37 0.55 7.57 10.92
CA PHE A 37 0.41 7.05 9.57
C PHE A 37 0.37 8.17 8.53
N SER A 38 1.38 8.22 7.65
CA SER A 38 1.42 9.12 6.50
C SER A 38 0.91 8.40 5.26
N GLN A 39 -0.34 8.70 4.86
CA GLN A 39 -1.00 8.15 3.69
C GLN A 39 -0.74 9.01 2.46
N VAL A 40 -0.59 8.38 1.27
CA VAL A 40 -0.41 9.06 -0.03
C VAL A 40 -1.53 10.05 -0.31
N GLY A 41 -2.79 9.59 -0.26
CA GLY A 41 -3.94 10.37 -0.71
C GLY A 41 -5.25 9.62 -0.54
N SER A 42 -6.19 9.93 -1.41
CA SER A 42 -7.47 9.24 -1.60
C SER A 42 -7.79 9.17 -3.09
N GLU A 43 -6.76 8.91 -3.88
CA GLU A 43 -6.76 9.04 -5.35
C GLU A 43 -7.51 7.91 -6.06
N SER A 44 -7.72 6.79 -5.38
CA SER A 44 -8.34 5.59 -5.95
C SER A 44 -9.17 4.83 -4.92
N ASP A 45 -10.08 3.97 -5.38
CA ASP A 45 -10.87 3.08 -4.52
C ASP A 45 -9.98 2.13 -3.72
N TRP A 46 -8.89 1.65 -4.34
CA TRP A 46 -7.86 0.89 -3.66
C TRP A 46 -7.28 1.65 -2.46
N ARG A 47 -6.92 2.93 -2.64
CA ARG A 47 -6.35 3.77 -1.59
C ARG A 47 -7.35 4.03 -0.46
N VAL A 48 -8.62 4.23 -0.80
CA VAL A 48 -9.71 4.38 0.18
C VAL A 48 -9.87 3.09 0.99
N ALA A 49 -9.84 1.92 0.34
CA ALA A 49 -9.92 0.63 1.00
C ALA A 49 -8.69 0.38 1.91
N ASN A 50 -7.49 0.74 1.47
CA ASN A 50 -6.27 0.67 2.27
C ASN A 50 -6.35 1.55 3.53
N THR A 51 -6.79 2.81 3.38
CA THR A 51 -7.03 3.71 4.52
C THR A 51 -8.05 3.13 5.49
N LYS A 52 -9.15 2.56 4.97
CA LYS A 52 -10.18 1.91 5.80
C LYS A 52 -9.62 0.71 6.55
N SER A 53 -8.81 -0.14 5.89
CA SER A 53 -8.15 -1.27 6.53
C SER A 53 -7.28 -0.82 7.71
N MET A 54 -6.44 0.18 7.50
CA MET A 54 -5.57 0.74 8.55
C MET A 54 -6.40 1.32 9.70
N THR A 55 -7.35 2.21 9.40
CA THR A 55 -8.18 2.86 10.40
C THR A 55 -8.99 1.86 11.21
N SER A 56 -9.66 0.90 10.56
CA SER A 56 -10.49 -0.09 11.27
C SER A 56 -9.67 -1.03 12.15
N THR A 57 -8.41 -1.28 11.81
CA THR A 57 -7.52 -2.12 12.61
C THR A 57 -7.11 -1.47 13.92
N PHE A 58 -6.84 -0.17 13.90
CA PHE A 58 -6.27 0.54 15.06
C PHE A 58 -7.29 1.36 15.85
N ALA A 59 -8.29 1.99 15.19
CA ALA A 59 -9.20 2.93 15.85
C ALA A 59 -10.13 2.30 16.90
N ASN A 60 -10.39 0.99 16.82
CA ASN A 60 -11.25 0.27 17.76
C ASN A 60 -10.46 -0.53 18.82
N ASP A 61 -9.12 -0.42 18.83
CA ASP A 61 -8.28 -1.11 19.78
C ASP A 61 -7.75 -0.13 20.82
N PRO A 62 -8.16 -0.25 22.12
CA PRO A 62 -7.75 0.69 23.15
C PRO A 62 -6.25 0.64 23.48
N GLU A 63 -5.50 -0.34 22.97
CA GLU A 63 -4.04 -0.37 23.09
C GLU A 63 -3.34 0.63 22.18
N TYR A 64 -4.06 1.21 21.18
CA TYR A 64 -3.47 2.09 20.16
C TYR A 64 -4.19 3.43 20.09
N GLU A 65 -3.41 4.48 19.87
CA GLU A 65 -3.86 5.77 19.38
C GLU A 65 -3.36 5.92 17.93
N PHE A 66 -4.28 6.14 16.98
CA PHE A 66 -3.94 6.16 15.56
C PHE A 66 -4.10 7.55 14.98
N LEU A 67 -2.98 8.17 14.61
CA LEU A 67 -2.88 9.47 14.00
C LEU A 67 -2.63 9.30 12.51
N MET A 68 -3.51 9.84 11.66
CA MET A 68 -3.37 9.74 10.21
C MET A 68 -3.30 11.12 9.56
N GLU A 69 -2.32 11.30 8.68
CA GLU A 69 -2.20 12.45 7.80
C GLU A 69 -2.30 12.03 6.34
N ASN A 70 -3.13 12.73 5.58
CA ASN A 70 -3.32 12.51 4.16
C ASN A 70 -2.47 13.52 3.37
N ALA A 71 -1.49 13.02 2.60
CA ALA A 71 -0.54 13.85 1.87
C ALA A 71 -1.10 14.48 0.58
N ARG A 72 -2.30 14.08 0.13
CA ARG A 72 -2.91 14.58 -1.10
C ARG A 72 -2.02 14.41 -2.33
N GLN A 73 -1.32 13.28 -2.40
CA GLN A 73 -0.34 12.90 -3.44
C GLN A 73 0.90 13.80 -3.51
N GLU A 74 1.15 14.63 -2.48
CA GLU A 74 2.30 15.52 -2.42
C GLU A 74 3.33 15.00 -1.40
N GLN A 75 4.53 14.65 -1.85
CA GLN A 75 5.60 14.10 -0.98
C GLN A 75 6.00 15.08 0.14
N GLU A 76 6.04 16.38 -0.12
CA GLU A 76 6.35 17.39 0.88
C GLU A 76 5.35 17.41 2.05
N ASN A 77 4.09 17.08 1.77
CA ASN A 77 3.09 16.92 2.83
C ASN A 77 3.40 15.68 3.69
N GLN A 78 3.96 14.61 3.10
CA GLN A 78 4.42 13.43 3.85
C GLN A 78 5.59 13.79 4.78
N PHE A 79 6.57 14.54 4.30
CA PHE A 79 7.68 15.01 5.13
C PHE A 79 7.21 15.88 6.28
N THR A 80 6.25 16.77 6.02
CA THR A 80 5.63 17.61 7.05
C THR A 80 4.90 16.76 8.10
N ALA A 81 4.12 15.77 7.67
CA ALA A 81 3.42 14.84 8.56
C ALA A 81 4.40 14.02 9.42
N VAL A 82 5.46 13.49 8.84
CA VAL A 82 6.48 12.72 9.55
C VAL A 82 7.17 13.56 10.61
N ARG A 83 7.61 14.79 10.29
CA ARG A 83 8.21 15.70 11.28
C ARG A 83 7.26 16.04 12.42
N ARG A 84 5.97 16.17 12.13
CA ARG A 84 4.94 16.33 13.16
C ARG A 84 4.88 15.11 14.07
N PHE A 85 4.86 13.89 13.54
CA PHE A 85 4.86 12.66 14.32
C PHE A 85 6.10 12.53 15.20
N ILE A 86 7.28 12.92 14.69
CA ILE A 86 8.53 12.99 15.47
C ILE A 86 8.36 13.96 16.66
N LEU A 87 7.83 15.16 16.42
CA LEU A 87 7.61 16.18 17.47
C LEU A 87 6.57 15.73 18.52
N GLU A 88 5.56 15.01 18.11
CA GLU A 88 4.53 14.43 19.01
C GLU A 88 5.05 13.22 19.78
N GLY A 89 6.22 12.66 19.38
CA GLY A 89 6.85 11.52 20.04
C GLY A 89 6.03 10.25 19.93
N VAL A 90 5.54 9.94 18.69
CA VAL A 90 4.80 8.71 18.44
C VAL A 90 5.68 7.48 18.63
N ASP A 91 5.07 6.34 18.96
CA ASP A 91 5.81 5.09 19.22
C ASP A 91 6.19 4.35 17.93
N PHE A 92 5.44 4.56 16.82
CA PHE A 92 5.69 4.00 15.49
C PHE A 92 5.29 5.00 14.41
N ILE A 93 6.03 4.98 13.30
CA ILE A 93 5.63 5.67 12.06
C ILE A 93 5.39 4.64 10.97
N ILE A 94 4.28 4.79 10.23
CA ILE A 94 3.96 4.03 9.04
C ILE A 94 3.90 5.02 7.88
N ILE A 95 4.58 4.70 6.78
CA ILE A 95 4.62 5.55 5.60
C ILE A 95 4.19 4.73 4.39
N ALA A 96 3.18 5.21 3.66
CA ALA A 96 2.89 4.79 2.30
C ALA A 96 3.52 5.84 1.35
N PRO A 97 4.69 5.59 0.74
CA PRO A 97 5.41 6.63 -0.02
C PRO A 97 4.65 7.06 -1.28
N THR A 98 4.67 8.35 -1.60
CA THR A 98 4.12 8.86 -2.87
C THR A 98 4.95 8.41 -4.06
N VAL A 99 6.27 8.51 -3.94
CA VAL A 99 7.28 8.04 -4.90
C VAL A 99 8.44 7.40 -4.15
N GLU A 100 9.34 6.68 -4.86
CA GLU A 100 10.47 5.98 -4.21
C GLU A 100 11.59 6.90 -3.77
N ASP A 101 11.86 7.96 -4.52
CA ASP A 101 13.02 8.83 -4.32
C ASP A 101 12.83 9.87 -3.21
N GLY A 102 13.94 10.38 -2.65
CA GLY A 102 13.97 11.55 -1.78
C GLY A 102 13.71 11.28 -0.30
N TRP A 103 13.71 10.01 0.15
CA TRP A 103 13.38 9.62 1.52
C TRP A 103 14.55 9.61 2.50
N GLU A 104 15.80 9.65 2.03
CA GLU A 104 17.01 9.50 2.85
C GLU A 104 16.98 10.38 4.11
N THR A 105 16.89 11.69 3.91
CA THR A 105 16.97 12.68 5.01
C THR A 105 15.84 12.49 6.03
N ILE A 106 14.60 12.28 5.58
CA ILE A 106 13.48 12.16 6.52
C ILE A 106 13.51 10.85 7.30
N LEU A 107 14.02 9.77 6.70
CA LEU A 107 14.21 8.49 7.38
C LEU A 107 15.38 8.57 8.39
N GLU A 108 16.45 9.34 8.09
CA GLU A 108 17.51 9.66 9.05
C GLU A 108 16.95 10.45 10.25
N GLU A 109 16.10 11.46 10.02
CA GLU A 109 15.43 12.20 11.10
C GLU A 109 14.60 11.28 12.01
N ILE A 110 13.87 10.29 11.45
CA ILE A 110 13.11 9.30 12.22
C ILE A 110 14.06 8.41 13.04
N LYS A 111 15.14 7.92 12.42
CA LYS A 111 16.15 7.08 13.07
C LYS A 111 16.82 7.81 14.25
N ASP A 112 17.18 9.08 14.07
CA ASP A 112 17.75 9.92 15.12
C ASP A 112 16.79 10.16 16.29
N ALA A 113 15.48 10.21 15.99
CA ALA A 113 14.43 10.27 17.01
C ALA A 113 14.20 8.91 17.73
N GLY A 114 14.81 7.83 17.24
CA GLY A 114 14.66 6.49 17.80
C GLY A 114 13.29 5.85 17.57
N ILE A 115 12.55 6.30 16.55
CA ILE A 115 11.20 5.80 16.24
C ILE A 115 11.30 4.72 15.16
N PRO A 116 10.75 3.50 15.38
CA PRO A 116 10.69 2.48 14.34
C PRO A 116 9.73 2.88 13.23
N VAL A 117 10.13 2.64 11.96
CA VAL A 117 9.31 2.97 10.80
C VAL A 117 9.02 1.73 9.95
N ILE A 118 7.77 1.59 9.53
CA ILE A 118 7.30 0.59 8.56
C ILE A 118 6.97 1.31 7.26
N ILE A 119 7.58 0.87 6.17
CA ILE A 119 7.22 1.29 4.82
C ILE A 119 6.12 0.36 4.31
N MET A 120 5.04 0.92 3.78
CA MET A 120 3.85 0.18 3.36
C MET A 120 3.50 0.47 1.91
N ASP A 121 2.98 -0.54 1.20
CA ASP A 121 2.56 -0.48 -0.20
C ASP A 121 3.76 -0.26 -1.13
N ARG A 122 4.09 0.98 -1.43
CA ARG A 122 5.25 1.37 -2.25
C ARG A 122 6.54 1.31 -1.43
N SER A 123 7.65 1.18 -2.11
CA SER A 123 9.00 1.16 -1.53
C SER A 123 9.64 2.54 -1.47
N VAL A 124 10.83 2.62 -0.89
CA VAL A 124 11.70 3.78 -0.89
C VAL A 124 13.06 3.39 -1.49
N ALA A 125 13.64 4.29 -2.31
CA ALA A 125 14.95 4.10 -2.91
C ALA A 125 16.02 4.73 -1.99
N VAL A 126 16.48 3.99 -0.98
CA VAL A 126 17.53 4.40 -0.05
C VAL A 126 18.65 3.37 -0.04
N GLU A 127 19.93 3.83 0.10
CA GLU A 127 21.07 2.93 0.13
C GLU A 127 21.19 2.18 1.47
N ASP A 128 20.91 2.88 2.59
CA ASP A 128 20.92 2.29 3.94
C ASP A 128 19.55 1.73 4.29
N ASP A 129 19.36 0.45 4.11
CA ASP A 129 18.11 -0.23 4.46
C ASP A 129 17.86 -0.30 5.98
N SER A 130 18.86 0.01 6.83
CA SER A 130 18.68 0.10 8.27
C SER A 130 17.82 1.30 8.71
N LEU A 131 17.50 2.22 7.79
CA LEU A 131 16.65 3.38 8.03
C LEU A 131 15.17 3.05 8.27
N TYR A 132 14.73 1.84 7.94
CA TYR A 132 13.37 1.38 8.23
C TYR A 132 13.37 -0.06 8.74
N LEU A 133 12.34 -0.43 9.48
CA LEU A 133 12.20 -1.76 10.08
C LEU A 133 11.89 -2.83 9.02
N THR A 134 10.89 -2.58 8.21
CA THR A 134 10.40 -3.49 7.16
C THR A 134 9.66 -2.71 6.08
N ASN A 135 9.59 -3.27 4.88
CA ASN A 135 8.64 -2.89 3.84
C ASN A 135 7.60 -4.01 3.69
N ILE A 136 6.32 -3.67 3.75
CA ILE A 136 5.20 -4.58 3.48
C ILE A 136 4.42 -4.08 2.28
N GLY A 137 4.29 -4.88 1.24
CA GLY A 137 3.61 -4.50 0.01
C GLY A 137 3.44 -5.64 -0.97
N SER A 138 2.99 -5.31 -2.17
CA SER A 138 2.83 -6.21 -3.29
C SER A 138 4.15 -6.49 -4.01
N ASP A 139 4.25 -7.64 -4.67
CA ASP A 139 5.27 -7.88 -5.69
C ASP A 139 4.80 -7.28 -7.03
N PHE A 140 4.99 -5.97 -7.20
CA PHE A 140 4.53 -5.26 -8.39
C PHE A 140 5.19 -5.76 -9.70
N LEU A 141 6.43 -6.23 -9.64
CA LEU A 141 7.07 -6.87 -10.79
C LEU A 141 6.42 -8.21 -11.10
N GLY A 142 6.11 -9.00 -10.06
CA GLY A 142 5.35 -10.25 -10.17
C GLY A 142 3.96 -10.02 -10.76
N GLN A 143 3.24 -8.98 -10.31
CA GLN A 143 1.95 -8.58 -10.89
C GLN A 143 2.07 -8.27 -12.39
N GLY A 144 3.06 -7.44 -12.78
CA GLY A 144 3.33 -7.14 -14.19
C GLY A 144 3.65 -8.39 -15.01
N ASN A 145 4.46 -9.31 -14.45
CA ASN A 145 4.77 -10.59 -15.09
C ASN A 145 3.54 -11.50 -15.26
N LEU A 146 2.59 -11.49 -14.32
CA LEU A 146 1.32 -12.19 -14.47
C LEU A 146 0.50 -11.63 -15.65
N ALA A 147 0.44 -10.31 -15.78
CA ALA A 147 -0.23 -9.63 -16.86
C ALA A 147 0.39 -9.95 -18.23
N VAL A 148 1.72 -9.88 -18.31
CA VAL A 148 2.49 -10.24 -19.50
C VAL A 148 2.26 -11.70 -19.89
N LYS A 149 2.39 -12.62 -18.95
CA LYS A 149 2.18 -14.06 -19.19
C LYS A 149 0.77 -14.35 -19.73
N TRP A 150 -0.23 -13.67 -19.21
CA TRP A 150 -1.59 -13.78 -19.75
C TRP A 150 -1.66 -13.25 -21.19
N LEU A 151 -1.08 -12.08 -21.46
CA LEU A 151 -1.08 -11.47 -22.78
C LEU A 151 -0.35 -12.34 -23.82
N GLU A 152 0.74 -13.02 -23.44
CA GLU A 152 1.43 -14.01 -24.29
C GLU A 152 0.51 -15.16 -24.73
N GLY A 153 -0.42 -15.57 -23.87
CA GLY A 153 -1.44 -16.57 -24.20
C GLY A 153 -2.56 -16.05 -25.13
N GLU A 154 -2.81 -14.74 -25.10
CA GLU A 154 -3.92 -14.09 -25.81
C GLU A 154 -3.54 -13.55 -27.20
N ILE A 155 -2.27 -13.26 -27.43
CA ILE A 155 -1.76 -12.73 -28.69
C ILE A 155 -0.97 -13.81 -29.42
N PRO A 156 -1.53 -14.43 -30.48
CA PRO A 156 -0.80 -15.39 -31.29
C PRO A 156 0.46 -14.78 -31.94
N ALA A 157 1.49 -15.59 -32.17
CA ALA A 157 2.78 -15.13 -32.69
C ALA A 157 2.71 -14.46 -34.06
N ASP A 158 1.64 -14.73 -34.83
CA ASP A 158 1.36 -14.13 -36.14
C ASP A 158 0.49 -12.86 -36.08
N LYS A 159 0.14 -12.41 -34.88
CA LYS A 159 -0.66 -11.21 -34.62
C LYS A 159 0.14 -10.14 -33.89
N GLU A 160 -0.14 -8.89 -34.22
CA GLU A 160 0.47 -7.73 -33.58
C GLU A 160 -0.26 -7.38 -32.27
N ALA A 161 0.50 -7.03 -31.22
CA ALA A 161 0.00 -6.34 -30.04
C ALA A 161 0.37 -4.86 -30.14
N LYS A 162 -0.63 -4.00 -30.36
CA LYS A 162 -0.54 -2.53 -30.34
C LYS A 162 -1.02 -2.04 -28.98
N ILE A 163 -0.07 -1.90 -28.05
CA ILE A 163 -0.33 -1.71 -26.63
C ILE A 163 -0.36 -0.22 -26.32
N LEU A 164 -1.49 0.27 -25.84
CA LEU A 164 -1.58 1.56 -25.17
C LEU A 164 -1.33 1.33 -23.67
N HIS A 165 -0.28 1.96 -23.17
CA HIS A 165 0.12 1.85 -21.78
C HIS A 165 -0.35 3.08 -20.99
N LEU A 166 -1.24 2.87 -20.01
CA LEU A 166 -1.77 3.90 -19.13
C LEU A 166 -1.12 3.76 -17.77
N GLN A 167 -0.18 4.65 -17.47
CA GLN A 167 0.69 4.62 -16.31
C GLN A 167 0.10 5.37 -15.11
N GLY A 168 0.41 4.89 -13.92
CA GLY A 168 0.14 5.57 -12.67
C GLY A 168 1.05 6.77 -12.40
N THR A 169 1.18 7.14 -11.13
CA THR A 169 2.06 8.23 -10.68
C THR A 169 3.51 7.87 -10.96
N LEU A 170 4.18 8.71 -11.75
CA LEU A 170 5.58 8.48 -12.12
C LEU A 170 6.49 8.47 -10.90
N GLY A 171 7.39 7.49 -10.85
CA GLY A 171 8.30 7.28 -9.71
C GLY A 171 7.70 6.49 -8.55
N ALA A 172 6.43 6.09 -8.63
CA ALA A 172 5.84 5.14 -7.68
C ALA A 172 6.30 3.70 -7.99
N THR A 173 6.62 2.90 -6.97
CA THR A 173 7.08 1.51 -7.11
C THR A 173 6.17 0.68 -8.02
N ALA A 174 4.85 0.80 -7.86
CA ALA A 174 3.88 0.09 -8.69
C ALA A 174 4.04 0.47 -10.17
N GLN A 175 4.13 1.76 -10.49
CA GLN A 175 4.34 2.25 -11.85
C GLN A 175 5.69 1.75 -12.40
N ILE A 176 6.79 1.92 -11.68
CA ILE A 176 8.13 1.52 -12.13
C ILE A 176 8.17 0.03 -12.48
N GLN A 177 7.64 -0.81 -11.61
CA GLN A 177 7.79 -2.27 -11.73
C GLN A 177 6.78 -2.88 -12.72
N ARG A 178 5.53 -2.39 -12.77
CA ARG A 178 4.53 -2.82 -13.77
C ARG A 178 4.96 -2.39 -15.17
N THR A 179 5.47 -1.15 -15.32
CA THR A 179 6.07 -0.66 -16.57
C THR A 179 7.24 -1.53 -17.01
N LYS A 180 8.18 -1.82 -16.09
CA LYS A 180 9.35 -2.64 -16.38
C LYS A 180 8.97 -4.02 -16.90
N ALA A 181 7.99 -4.68 -16.29
CA ALA A 181 7.53 -6.00 -16.76
C ALA A 181 7.00 -5.95 -18.20
N LEU A 182 6.22 -4.91 -18.54
CA LEU A 182 5.71 -4.72 -19.89
C LEU A 182 6.82 -4.43 -20.91
N GLU A 183 7.73 -3.51 -20.58
CA GLU A 183 8.86 -3.13 -21.46
C GLU A 183 9.81 -4.30 -21.71
N ASP A 184 10.15 -5.07 -20.65
CA ASP A 184 10.96 -6.29 -20.76
C ASP A 184 10.30 -7.36 -21.66
N ALA A 185 8.98 -7.42 -21.68
CA ALA A 185 8.23 -8.32 -22.56
C ALA A 185 8.23 -7.82 -24.00
N VAL A 186 7.91 -6.55 -24.23
CA VAL A 186 7.92 -5.95 -25.58
C VAL A 186 9.29 -6.09 -26.22
N ALA A 187 10.37 -5.96 -25.47
CA ALA A 187 11.73 -6.17 -25.97
C ALA A 187 12.01 -7.60 -26.49
N LYS A 188 11.23 -8.60 -26.02
CA LYS A 188 11.37 -10.01 -26.42
C LYS A 188 10.43 -10.43 -27.56
N HIS A 189 9.36 -9.67 -27.79
CA HIS A 189 8.32 -9.99 -28.76
C HIS A 189 8.35 -9.03 -29.94
N SER A 190 8.89 -9.43 -31.08
CA SER A 190 9.03 -8.58 -32.28
C SER A 190 7.70 -8.12 -32.89
N ASN A 191 6.59 -8.75 -32.50
CA ASN A 191 5.22 -8.42 -32.92
C ASN A 191 4.47 -7.59 -31.86
N TRP A 192 5.13 -7.14 -30.79
CA TRP A 192 4.55 -6.26 -29.76
C TRP A 192 5.14 -4.86 -29.85
N GLU A 193 4.27 -3.85 -29.70
CA GLU A 193 4.65 -2.44 -29.71
C GLU A 193 3.88 -1.68 -28.63
N ILE A 194 4.57 -0.87 -27.82
CA ILE A 194 3.94 0.16 -27.00
C ILE A 194 3.73 1.37 -27.90
N THR A 195 2.48 1.57 -28.35
CA THR A 195 2.11 2.65 -29.27
C THR A 195 2.17 4.03 -28.63
N SER A 196 1.91 4.09 -27.32
CA SER A 196 2.05 5.30 -26.50
C SER A 196 2.04 4.94 -25.01
N GLN A 197 2.62 5.83 -24.20
CA GLN A 197 2.53 5.82 -22.75
C GLN A 197 1.83 7.09 -22.29
N LEU A 198 0.69 6.95 -21.62
CA LEU A 198 -0.11 8.05 -21.09
C LEU A 198 -0.05 8.04 -19.57
N TYR A 199 -0.11 9.22 -18.93
CA TYR A 199 0.01 9.36 -17.48
C TYR A 199 -1.34 9.70 -16.87
N GLY A 200 -1.91 8.77 -16.12
CA GLY A 200 -3.21 8.89 -15.49
C GLY A 200 -3.18 9.11 -13.97
N ASP A 201 -1.97 9.11 -13.34
CA ASP A 201 -1.73 9.41 -11.93
C ASP A 201 -2.56 8.56 -10.95
N PHE A 202 -2.91 7.33 -11.34
CA PHE A 202 -3.81 6.43 -10.63
C PHE A 202 -5.23 6.97 -10.43
N THR A 203 -5.64 8.03 -11.17
CA THR A 203 -6.97 8.64 -11.05
C THR A 203 -7.84 8.41 -12.28
N GLU A 204 -9.15 8.18 -12.07
CA GLU A 204 -10.12 8.01 -13.14
C GLU A 204 -10.23 9.26 -14.03
N ALA A 205 -10.29 10.44 -13.38
CA ALA A 205 -10.49 11.71 -14.09
C ALA A 205 -9.34 12.03 -15.05
N LYS A 206 -8.08 11.84 -14.58
CA LYS A 206 -6.89 12.11 -15.40
C LYS A 206 -6.78 11.10 -16.55
N ALA A 207 -7.02 9.82 -16.25
CA ALA A 207 -7.05 8.78 -17.26
C ALA A 207 -8.08 9.06 -18.37
N TYR A 208 -9.30 9.45 -17.99
CA TYR A 208 -10.31 9.84 -18.97
C TYR A 208 -9.88 11.02 -19.84
N GLU A 209 -9.28 12.08 -19.23
CA GLU A 209 -8.77 13.25 -19.95
C GLU A 209 -7.73 12.85 -21.01
N VAL A 210 -6.67 12.14 -20.59
CA VAL A 210 -5.55 11.79 -21.49
C VAL A 210 -5.97 10.79 -22.56
N MET A 211 -6.84 9.84 -22.22
CA MET A 211 -7.40 8.87 -23.18
C MET A 211 -8.30 9.55 -24.20
N THR A 212 -9.17 10.47 -23.76
CA THR A 212 -10.05 11.23 -24.68
C THR A 212 -9.22 12.04 -25.68
N GLU A 213 -8.14 12.68 -25.24
CA GLU A 213 -7.26 13.44 -26.13
C GLU A 213 -6.54 12.51 -27.12
N TYR A 214 -5.97 11.41 -26.63
CA TYR A 214 -5.25 10.45 -27.46
C TYR A 214 -6.14 9.86 -28.57
N LEU A 215 -7.37 9.46 -28.22
CA LEU A 215 -8.31 8.78 -29.13
C LEU A 215 -8.90 9.68 -30.23
N LYS A 216 -8.68 11.00 -30.19
CA LYS A 216 -9.09 11.90 -31.29
C LYS A 216 -8.38 11.56 -32.60
N THR A 217 -7.14 11.13 -32.52
CA THR A 217 -6.27 10.87 -33.68
C THR A 217 -5.70 9.47 -33.73
N ASN A 218 -5.74 8.69 -32.66
CA ASN A 218 -5.09 7.39 -32.54
C ASN A 218 -6.11 6.34 -32.09
N LYS A 219 -6.61 5.53 -33.06
CA LYS A 219 -7.61 4.47 -32.78
C LYS A 219 -7.07 3.07 -33.06
N ASP A 220 -5.84 2.95 -33.55
CA ASP A 220 -5.21 1.69 -33.94
C ASP A 220 -4.46 1.08 -32.73
N ILE A 221 -5.25 0.65 -31.74
CA ILE A 221 -4.80 -0.08 -30.55
C ILE A 221 -5.64 -1.36 -30.40
N ASN A 222 -5.07 -2.42 -29.86
CA ASN A 222 -5.78 -3.65 -29.57
C ASN A 222 -5.51 -4.19 -28.14
N VAL A 223 -4.64 -3.53 -27.37
CA VAL A 223 -4.40 -3.81 -25.97
C VAL A 223 -4.36 -2.49 -25.21
N LEU A 224 -5.08 -2.42 -24.09
CA LEU A 224 -4.93 -1.40 -23.06
C LEU A 224 -4.28 -2.08 -21.84
N TYR A 225 -3.06 -1.67 -21.49
CA TYR A 225 -2.38 -2.03 -20.25
C TYR A 225 -2.50 -0.85 -19.29
N SER A 226 -3.42 -0.92 -18.35
CA SER A 226 -3.75 0.16 -17.42
C SER A 226 -3.33 -0.23 -16.00
N GLU A 227 -2.48 0.55 -15.38
CA GLU A 227 -1.81 0.19 -14.13
C GLU A 227 -2.67 0.26 -12.87
N ASN A 228 -3.97 0.66 -12.98
CA ASN A 228 -4.96 0.45 -11.93
C ASN A 228 -6.40 0.50 -12.46
N ASP A 229 -7.35 0.09 -11.60
CA ASP A 229 -8.77 -0.02 -11.94
C ASP A 229 -9.42 1.33 -12.20
N ASN A 230 -9.19 2.35 -11.37
CA ASN A 230 -9.79 3.67 -11.56
C ASN A 230 -9.39 4.30 -12.90
N MET A 231 -8.11 4.20 -13.28
CA MET A 231 -7.69 4.63 -14.62
C MET A 231 -8.38 3.83 -15.73
N THR A 232 -8.54 2.52 -15.51
CA THR A 232 -9.25 1.66 -16.47
C THR A 232 -10.69 2.11 -16.66
N PHE A 233 -11.41 2.50 -15.63
CA PHE A 233 -12.78 3.01 -15.73
C PHE A 233 -12.84 4.30 -16.55
N GLY A 234 -11.91 5.24 -16.31
CA GLY A 234 -11.76 6.44 -17.14
C GLY A 234 -11.47 6.13 -18.61
N ALA A 235 -10.57 5.16 -18.85
CA ALA A 235 -10.24 4.72 -20.20
C ALA A 235 -11.41 4.03 -20.91
N MET A 236 -12.16 3.16 -20.23
CA MET A 236 -13.37 2.50 -20.76
C MET A 236 -14.42 3.52 -21.19
N ARG A 237 -14.61 4.57 -20.39
CA ARG A 237 -15.50 5.68 -20.73
C ARG A 237 -15.04 6.40 -22.01
N ALA A 238 -13.75 6.72 -22.15
CA ALA A 238 -13.20 7.34 -23.34
C ALA A 238 -13.29 6.45 -24.58
N LEU A 239 -13.06 5.14 -24.45
CA LEU A 239 -13.23 4.15 -25.52
C LEU A 239 -14.68 4.09 -26.01
N ASN A 240 -15.65 4.07 -25.09
CA ASN A 240 -17.08 4.11 -25.41
C ASN A 240 -17.45 5.36 -26.22
N GLU A 241 -17.00 6.54 -25.77
CA GLU A 241 -17.26 7.81 -26.47
C GLU A 241 -16.60 7.88 -27.87
N ALA A 242 -15.44 7.21 -28.04
CA ALA A 242 -14.76 7.08 -29.31
C ALA A 242 -15.37 6.02 -30.25
N GLY A 243 -16.34 5.23 -29.78
CA GLY A 243 -16.99 4.13 -30.50
C GLY A 243 -16.08 2.90 -30.69
N ILE A 244 -15.12 2.69 -29.82
CA ILE A 244 -14.16 1.57 -29.85
C ILE A 244 -14.65 0.47 -28.89
N SER A 245 -14.87 -0.73 -29.41
CA SER A 245 -15.27 -1.89 -28.62
C SER A 245 -14.09 -2.47 -27.85
N TYR A 246 -14.36 -3.00 -26.65
CA TYR A 246 -13.34 -3.60 -25.80
C TYR A 246 -13.87 -4.81 -25.04
N GLY A 247 -12.97 -5.51 -24.36
CA GLY A 247 -13.30 -6.72 -23.59
C GLY A 247 -13.40 -7.95 -24.48
N ASN A 248 -14.21 -8.92 -24.05
CA ASN A 248 -14.39 -10.20 -24.75
C ASN A 248 -15.07 -9.99 -26.11
N GLY A 249 -14.35 -10.33 -27.20
CA GLY A 249 -14.81 -10.13 -28.57
C GLY A 249 -14.73 -8.67 -29.06
N GLY A 250 -14.27 -7.74 -28.24
CA GLY A 250 -14.02 -6.36 -28.65
C GLY A 250 -12.69 -6.16 -29.38
N GLN A 251 -12.49 -4.95 -29.93
CA GLN A 251 -11.24 -4.56 -30.56
C GLN A 251 -10.07 -4.50 -29.56
N VAL A 252 -10.30 -3.97 -28.37
CA VAL A 252 -9.26 -3.71 -27.38
C VAL A 252 -9.39 -4.71 -26.22
N LYS A 253 -8.34 -5.49 -25.97
CA LYS A 253 -8.20 -6.26 -24.74
C LYS A 253 -7.78 -5.33 -23.60
N ILE A 254 -8.41 -5.45 -22.43
CA ILE A 254 -8.14 -4.63 -21.26
C ILE A 254 -7.48 -5.47 -20.17
N ILE A 255 -6.32 -5.03 -19.72
CA ILE A 255 -5.60 -5.49 -18.54
C ILE A 255 -5.65 -4.38 -17.49
N THR A 256 -6.01 -4.72 -16.26
CA THR A 256 -6.03 -3.78 -15.13
C THR A 256 -5.39 -4.38 -13.90
N PHE A 257 -5.04 -3.54 -12.93
CA PHE A 257 -4.50 -3.94 -11.63
C PHE A 257 -5.37 -3.36 -10.51
N ASP A 258 -5.38 -3.98 -9.36
CA ASP A 258 -6.03 -3.79 -8.08
C ASP A 258 -7.07 -4.89 -7.81
N ALA A 259 -7.89 -5.26 -8.78
CA ALA A 259 -9.01 -6.19 -8.65
C ALA A 259 -10.00 -5.74 -7.57
N THR A 260 -10.40 -4.47 -7.64
CA THR A 260 -11.52 -3.94 -6.85
C THR A 260 -12.82 -4.65 -7.22
N LYS A 261 -13.81 -4.57 -6.34
CA LYS A 261 -15.12 -5.21 -6.59
C LYS A 261 -15.74 -4.79 -7.92
N GLU A 262 -15.66 -3.51 -8.28
CA GLU A 262 -16.19 -2.99 -9.54
C GLU A 262 -15.42 -3.52 -10.75
N ALA A 263 -14.08 -3.57 -10.68
CA ALA A 263 -13.27 -4.14 -11.76
C ALA A 263 -13.51 -5.64 -11.93
N LEU A 264 -13.65 -6.38 -10.83
CA LEU A 264 -14.02 -7.80 -10.87
C LEU A 264 -15.41 -8.01 -11.47
N GLN A 265 -16.38 -7.12 -11.20
CA GLN A 265 -17.68 -7.18 -11.86
C GLN A 265 -17.56 -6.95 -13.37
N TYR A 266 -16.77 -5.95 -13.80
CA TYR A 266 -16.51 -5.75 -15.22
C TYR A 266 -15.75 -6.91 -15.88
N CYS A 267 -14.87 -7.57 -15.12
CA CYS A 267 -14.18 -8.77 -15.58
C CYS A 267 -15.14 -9.96 -15.72
N HIS A 268 -16.03 -10.18 -14.73
CA HIS A 268 -17.09 -11.20 -14.79
C HIS A 268 -18.01 -10.96 -15.99
N ASP A 269 -18.39 -9.72 -16.26
CA ASP A 269 -19.22 -9.32 -17.40
C ASP A 269 -18.50 -9.34 -18.75
N GLY A 270 -17.20 -9.65 -18.76
CA GLY A 270 -16.38 -9.73 -19.98
C GLY A 270 -15.97 -8.38 -20.56
N LYS A 271 -16.12 -7.28 -19.83
CA LYS A 271 -15.67 -5.93 -20.23
C LYS A 271 -14.18 -5.70 -19.98
N ILE A 272 -13.65 -6.31 -18.95
CA ILE A 272 -12.21 -6.37 -18.64
C ILE A 272 -11.76 -7.82 -18.88
N ASN A 273 -10.61 -8.00 -19.52
CA ASN A 273 -10.12 -9.33 -19.87
C ASN A 273 -9.27 -9.96 -18.76
N LEU A 274 -8.49 -9.13 -18.07
CA LEU A 274 -7.63 -9.54 -16.94
C LEU A 274 -7.64 -8.48 -15.85
N CYS A 275 -7.94 -8.91 -14.61
CA CYS A 275 -7.69 -8.15 -13.39
C CYS A 275 -6.55 -8.82 -12.63
N VAL A 276 -5.46 -8.12 -12.38
CA VAL A 276 -4.37 -8.57 -11.51
C VAL A 276 -4.57 -7.96 -10.13
N GLU A 277 -4.64 -8.79 -9.11
CA GLU A 277 -4.89 -8.34 -7.75
C GLU A 277 -3.72 -7.52 -7.20
N CYS A 278 -4.05 -6.44 -6.50
CA CYS A 278 -3.20 -5.71 -5.58
C CYS A 278 -4.01 -5.52 -4.30
N ASN A 279 -3.68 -6.24 -3.23
CA ASN A 279 -4.53 -6.32 -2.05
C ASN A 279 -4.29 -5.11 -1.11
N PRO A 280 -5.30 -4.26 -0.81
CA PRO A 280 -5.13 -3.09 0.04
C PRO A 280 -5.21 -3.37 1.54
N MET A 281 -5.53 -4.60 1.96
CA MET A 281 -5.92 -4.94 3.33
C MET A 281 -4.71 -5.17 4.24
N PHE A 282 -3.83 -4.18 4.41
CA PHE A 282 -2.59 -4.30 5.17
C PHE A 282 -2.74 -4.12 6.68
N GLY A 283 -3.82 -3.51 7.16
CA GLY A 283 -3.97 -3.14 8.58
C GLY A 283 -3.67 -4.28 9.56
N PRO A 284 -4.31 -5.47 9.45
CA PRO A 284 -4.06 -6.59 10.36
C PRO A 284 -2.61 -7.09 10.33
N GLN A 285 -1.98 -7.13 9.15
CA GLN A 285 -0.59 -7.59 8.98
C GLN A 285 0.40 -6.58 9.59
N ILE A 286 0.16 -5.28 9.41
CA ILE A 286 0.97 -4.22 10.02
C ILE A 286 0.86 -4.27 11.55
N LYS A 287 -0.34 -4.46 12.09
CA LYS A 287 -0.53 -4.65 13.52
C LYS A 287 0.28 -5.84 14.04
N GLU A 288 0.24 -6.98 13.33
CA GLU A 288 1.05 -8.16 13.69
C GLU A 288 2.56 -7.86 13.70
N LEU A 289 3.06 -7.11 12.69
CA LEU A 289 4.46 -6.70 12.62
C LEU A 289 4.84 -5.79 13.81
N ILE A 290 4.00 -4.83 14.19
CA ILE A 290 4.21 -3.98 15.35
C ILE A 290 4.25 -4.82 16.64
N GLU A 291 3.32 -5.75 16.82
CA GLU A 291 3.29 -6.63 17.99
C GLU A 291 4.52 -7.56 18.05
N LYS A 292 4.98 -8.10 16.93
CA LYS A 292 6.23 -8.87 16.86
C LYS A 292 7.43 -8.02 17.29
N TYR A 293 7.52 -6.78 16.79
CA TYR A 293 8.58 -5.86 17.20
C TYR A 293 8.55 -5.58 18.70
N ARG A 294 7.37 -5.33 19.27
CA ARG A 294 7.18 -5.09 20.73
C ARG A 294 7.62 -6.28 21.57
N ARG A 295 7.49 -7.50 21.05
CA ARG A 295 7.96 -8.73 21.72
C ARG A 295 9.45 -9.02 21.51
N GLY A 296 10.17 -8.17 20.75
CA GLY A 296 11.58 -8.38 20.40
C GLY A 296 11.83 -9.51 19.40
N GLU A 297 10.81 -9.88 18.64
CA GLU A 297 10.92 -10.89 17.58
C GLU A 297 11.60 -10.30 16.33
N THR A 298 12.26 -11.18 15.57
CA THR A 298 12.85 -10.77 14.28
C THR A 298 11.77 -10.49 13.25
N ILE A 299 11.87 -9.33 12.59
CA ILE A 299 10.98 -8.91 11.50
C ILE A 299 11.70 -9.06 10.17
N PRO A 300 11.10 -9.74 9.15
CA PRO A 300 11.66 -9.78 7.80
C PRO A 300 11.78 -8.37 7.22
N LYS A 301 12.84 -8.13 6.46
CA LYS A 301 13.07 -6.83 5.82
C LYS A 301 12.01 -6.51 4.75
N GLN A 302 11.52 -7.53 4.07
CA GLN A 302 10.46 -7.45 3.07
C GLN A 302 9.36 -8.46 3.40
N VAL A 303 8.11 -8.02 3.33
CA VAL A 303 6.92 -8.85 3.46
C VAL A 303 6.05 -8.65 2.22
N HIS A 304 5.85 -9.72 1.44
CA HIS A 304 4.94 -9.70 0.30
C HIS A 304 3.59 -10.27 0.67
N VAL A 305 2.53 -9.69 0.13
CA VAL A 305 1.18 -10.24 0.21
C VAL A 305 0.95 -11.21 -0.96
N ASN A 306 0.13 -12.24 -0.71
CA ASN A 306 -0.25 -13.19 -1.77
C ASN A 306 -1.37 -12.58 -2.61
N GLU A 307 -1.18 -12.59 -3.93
CA GLU A 307 -2.08 -11.99 -4.90
C GLU A 307 -2.29 -12.92 -6.08
N SER A 308 -3.40 -12.72 -6.80
CA SER A 308 -3.84 -13.57 -7.90
C SER A 308 -4.20 -12.73 -9.13
N ALA A 309 -4.44 -13.40 -10.25
CA ALA A 309 -4.96 -12.77 -11.46
C ALA A 309 -6.27 -13.45 -11.86
N TYR A 310 -7.23 -12.66 -12.30
CA TYR A 310 -8.60 -13.08 -12.56
C TYR A 310 -9.03 -12.76 -13.98
N THR A 311 -9.69 -13.73 -14.61
CA THR A 311 -10.32 -13.60 -15.93
C THR A 311 -11.80 -13.97 -15.82
N THR A 312 -12.60 -13.70 -16.84
CA THR A 312 -14.02 -14.13 -16.88
C THR A 312 -14.21 -15.62 -16.57
N GLN A 313 -13.24 -16.46 -16.91
CA GLN A 313 -13.33 -17.92 -16.69
C GLN A 313 -12.95 -18.32 -15.26
N SER A 314 -12.24 -17.48 -14.53
CA SER A 314 -11.69 -17.82 -13.20
C SER A 314 -12.51 -17.27 -12.03
N ILE A 315 -13.50 -16.41 -12.28
CA ILE A 315 -14.32 -15.77 -11.25
C ILE A 315 -15.80 -16.11 -11.40
N THR A 316 -16.52 -16.10 -10.27
CA THR A 316 -17.96 -16.26 -10.18
C THR A 316 -18.60 -15.02 -9.58
N GLN A 317 -19.92 -14.85 -9.74
CA GLN A 317 -20.64 -13.75 -9.09
C GLN A 317 -20.48 -13.79 -7.57
N ASP A 318 -20.56 -14.96 -6.95
CA ASP A 318 -20.37 -15.12 -5.49
C ASP A 318 -18.98 -14.65 -5.05
N PHE A 319 -17.94 -14.87 -5.86
CA PHE A 319 -16.60 -14.36 -5.58
C PHE A 319 -16.57 -12.83 -5.65
N VAL A 320 -17.17 -12.23 -6.69
CA VAL A 320 -17.28 -10.77 -6.81
C VAL A 320 -18.02 -10.18 -5.61
N ASP A 321 -19.15 -10.80 -5.23
CA ASP A 321 -19.98 -10.32 -4.12
C ASP A 321 -19.25 -10.38 -2.77
N SER A 322 -18.32 -11.32 -2.60
CA SER A 322 -17.50 -11.50 -1.40
C SER A 322 -16.35 -10.49 -1.28
N ARG A 323 -16.01 -9.77 -2.36
CA ARG A 323 -14.92 -8.79 -2.33
C ARG A 323 -15.27 -7.61 -1.42
N GLU A 324 -14.36 -7.26 -0.50
CA GLU A 324 -14.55 -6.22 0.51
C GLU A 324 -14.17 -4.81 0.05
N TYR A 325 -13.48 -4.69 -1.07
CA TYR A 325 -12.95 -3.44 -1.63
C TYR A 325 -13.15 -3.32 -3.14
#